data_c6d4fc4890154ff19efa59c30a2af968
#
_entry.id   c6d4fc4890154ff19efa59c30a2af968
#
_cell.length_a   1.000
_cell.length_b   1.000
_cell.length_c   1.000
_cell.angle_alpha   90.00
_cell.angle_beta   90.00
_cell.angle_gamma   90.00
#
_symmetry.space_group_name_H-M   'P 1'
#
loop_
_entity.id
_entity.type
_entity.pdbx_description
1 polymer ?
#
loop_
_entity_poly.entity_id
_entity_poly.type
_entity_poly.pdbx_seq_one_letter_code
_entity_poly.pdbx_strand_id
1 'polypeptide(L)'
;MKITFLLITRDGHVGDFYYDWQCSFIPRVEESVLLENLFEDGKFIVSKDDNIESKIDDVEYFIKSVSWKVESITWCKKEEYSLIISLHDE
;
A
#
# COMPACT_ATOMS: atom_id res chain seq x y z
N MET A 1 -5.89 10.02 10.44
CA MET A 1 -5.37 8.71 10.86
C MET A 1 -4.27 8.27 9.91
N LYS A 2 -3.11 7.95 10.45
CA LYS A 2 -1.96 7.55 9.63
C LYS A 2 -2.02 6.06 9.34
N ILE A 3 -1.96 5.71 8.07
CA ILE A 3 -2.07 4.34 7.59
C ILE A 3 -0.81 3.95 6.82
N THR A 4 -0.33 2.73 7.07
CA THR A 4 0.70 2.10 6.26
C THR A 4 0.05 1.05 5.39
N PHE A 5 0.12 1.21 4.06
CA PHE A 5 -0.33 0.19 3.12
C PHE A 5 0.87 -0.67 2.72
N LEU A 6 0.78 -1.97 2.99
CA LEU A 6 1.77 -2.94 2.54
C LEU A 6 1.34 -3.45 1.17
N LEU A 7 2.17 -3.22 0.14
CA LEU A 7 1.83 -3.57 -1.23
C LEU A 7 2.46 -4.91 -1.58
N ILE A 8 1.64 -5.92 -1.74
CA ILE A 8 2.08 -7.30 -1.94
C ILE A 8 1.53 -7.84 -3.26
N THR A 9 2.42 -8.43 -4.07
CA THR A 9 2.05 -9.09 -5.32
C THR A 9 2.48 -10.55 -5.24
N ARG A 10 2.16 -11.31 -6.29
CA ARG A 10 2.65 -12.69 -6.40
C ARG A 10 4.18 -12.77 -6.37
N ASP A 11 4.85 -11.70 -6.75
CA ASP A 11 6.32 -11.63 -6.77
C ASP A 11 6.89 -11.19 -5.42
N GLY A 12 6.05 -10.85 -4.46
CA GLY A 12 6.43 -10.49 -3.11
C GLY A 12 6.04 -9.08 -2.72
N HIS A 13 6.67 -8.59 -1.67
CA HIS A 13 6.43 -7.27 -1.11
C HIS A 13 7.08 -6.19 -1.99
N VAL A 14 6.26 -5.37 -2.64
CA VAL A 14 6.72 -4.34 -3.56
C VAL A 14 7.20 -3.09 -2.83
N GLY A 15 6.55 -2.73 -1.76
CA GLY A 15 6.90 -1.54 -0.98
C GLY A 15 5.80 -1.16 -0.01
N ASP A 16 6.01 -0.03 0.65
CA ASP A 16 5.08 0.51 1.63
C ASP A 16 4.62 1.88 1.18
N PHE A 17 3.33 2.16 1.35
CA PHE A 17 2.76 3.46 1.05
C PHE A 17 2.19 4.06 2.33
N TYR A 18 2.69 5.23 2.73
CA TYR A 18 2.29 5.93 3.94
C TYR A 18 1.34 7.06 3.58
N TYR A 19 0.20 7.09 4.23
CA TYR A 19 -0.83 8.08 3.93
C TYR A 19 -1.58 8.51 5.18
N ASP A 20 -1.83 9.81 5.32
CA ASP A 20 -2.65 10.33 6.42
C ASP A 20 -4.11 10.40 5.96
N TRP A 21 -4.86 9.38 6.34
CA TRP A 21 -6.24 9.18 5.90
C TRP A 21 -7.18 10.18 6.56
N GLN A 22 -7.84 10.99 5.76
CA GLN A 22 -8.69 12.08 6.24
C GLN A 22 -10.18 11.71 6.37
N CYS A 23 -10.57 10.59 5.79
CA CYS A 23 -11.96 10.14 5.80
C CYS A 23 -12.30 9.40 7.09
N SER A 24 -13.59 9.43 7.47
CA SER A 24 -14.09 8.70 8.64
C SER A 24 -14.08 7.19 8.47
N PHE A 25 -14.16 6.73 7.23
CA PHE A 25 -14.22 5.31 6.90
C PHE A 25 -12.91 4.87 6.29
N ILE A 26 -12.37 3.77 6.77
CA ILE A 26 -11.19 3.14 6.17
C ILE A 26 -11.63 2.04 5.20
N PRO A 27 -10.78 1.68 4.22
CA PRO A 27 -11.07 0.55 3.34
C PRO A 27 -11.22 -0.73 4.15
N ARG A 28 -12.18 -1.56 3.76
CA ARG A 28 -12.46 -2.84 4.39
C ARG A 28 -11.86 -3.99 3.60
N VAL A 29 -11.69 -5.14 4.25
CA VAL A 29 -11.27 -6.37 3.58
C VAL A 29 -12.18 -6.63 2.38
N GLU A 30 -11.58 -7.00 1.25
CA GLU A 30 -12.20 -7.25 -0.05
C GLU A 30 -12.53 -5.99 -0.86
N GLU A 31 -12.43 -4.80 -0.30
CA GLU A 31 -12.62 -3.57 -1.06
C GLU A 31 -11.39 -3.23 -1.89
N SER A 32 -11.60 -2.53 -3.00
CA SER A 32 -10.52 -2.09 -3.89
C SER A 32 -10.04 -0.69 -3.54
N VAL A 33 -8.73 -0.48 -3.68
CA VAL A 33 -8.10 0.82 -3.45
C VAL A 33 -7.25 1.18 -4.66
N LEU A 34 -7.42 2.40 -5.16
CA LEU A 34 -6.57 2.95 -6.23
C LEU A 34 -5.61 3.95 -5.61
N LEU A 35 -4.32 3.64 -5.64
CA LEU A 35 -3.31 4.49 -5.01
C LEU A 35 -2.99 5.74 -5.82
N GLU A 36 -3.29 5.75 -7.11
CA GLU A 36 -3.03 6.90 -7.97
C GLU A 36 -3.57 8.20 -7.38
N ASN A 37 -4.79 8.17 -6.83
CA ASN A 37 -5.42 9.35 -6.26
C ASN A 37 -4.82 9.80 -4.94
N LEU A 38 -4.01 8.97 -4.31
CA LEU A 38 -3.41 9.25 -3.01
C LEU A 38 -1.95 9.66 -3.09
N PHE A 39 -1.32 9.50 -4.27
CA PHE A 39 0.12 9.63 -4.40
C PHE A 39 0.67 11.01 -4.09
N GLU A 40 -0.08 12.07 -4.39
CA GLU A 40 0.38 13.43 -4.13
C GLU A 40 0.56 13.73 -2.64
N ASP A 41 -0.31 13.14 -1.81
CA ASP A 41 -0.33 13.39 -0.37
C ASP A 41 0.33 12.27 0.44
N GLY A 42 0.79 11.23 -0.23
CA GLY A 42 1.37 10.08 0.42
C GLY A 42 2.87 9.94 0.16
N LYS A 43 3.47 8.94 0.77
CA LYS A 43 4.89 8.64 0.60
C LYS A 43 5.06 7.16 0.31
N PHE A 44 5.65 6.85 -0.84
CA PHE A 44 5.95 5.48 -1.22
C PHE A 44 7.43 5.17 -0.99
N ILE A 45 7.69 4.02 -0.36
CA ILE A 45 9.05 3.51 -0.15
C ILE A 45 9.12 2.13 -0.78
N VAL A 46 10.00 1.98 -1.77
CA VAL A 46 10.23 0.70 -2.45
C VAL A 46 10.81 -0.31 -1.46
N SER A 47 10.34 -1.55 -1.57
CA SER A 47 10.88 -2.64 -0.76
C SER A 47 12.37 -2.82 -1.01
N LYS A 48 13.10 -3.19 0.04
CA LYS A 48 14.54 -3.48 -0.05
C LYS A 48 14.83 -4.86 -0.62
N ASP A 49 13.81 -5.60 -1.00
CA ASP A 49 13.97 -6.88 -1.67
C ASP A 49 14.52 -6.63 -3.07
N ASP A 50 15.76 -7.04 -3.31
CA ASP A 50 16.49 -6.81 -4.56
C ASP A 50 15.80 -7.36 -5.81
N ASN A 51 14.89 -8.32 -5.64
CA ASN A 51 14.23 -8.96 -6.77
C ASN A 51 13.06 -8.14 -7.35
N ILE A 52 12.53 -7.20 -6.60
CA ILE A 52 11.36 -6.44 -7.04
C ILE A 52 11.70 -5.48 -8.17
N GLU A 53 12.79 -4.72 -8.04
CA GLU A 53 13.21 -3.75 -9.05
C GLU A 53 13.61 -4.42 -10.35
N SER A 54 14.11 -5.66 -10.31
CA SER A 54 14.48 -6.40 -11.50
C SER A 54 13.27 -7.00 -12.23
N LYS A 55 12.15 -7.18 -11.54
CA LYS A 55 10.93 -7.77 -12.11
C LYS A 55 9.93 -6.74 -12.60
N ILE A 56 9.98 -5.53 -12.07
CA ILE A 56 9.06 -4.46 -12.39
C ILE A 56 9.86 -3.24 -12.83
N ASP A 57 9.74 -2.86 -14.11
CA ASP A 57 10.56 -1.80 -14.72
C ASP A 57 10.32 -0.43 -14.06
N ASP A 58 9.06 -0.05 -13.87
CA ASP A 58 8.71 1.21 -13.22
C ASP A 58 7.73 0.91 -12.09
N VAL A 59 8.29 0.75 -10.89
CA VAL A 59 7.51 0.34 -9.72
C VAL A 59 6.42 1.37 -9.40
N GLU A 60 6.75 2.66 -9.45
CA GLU A 60 5.77 3.70 -9.14
C GLU A 60 4.60 3.69 -10.13
N TYR A 61 4.90 3.61 -11.43
CA TYR A 61 3.86 3.51 -12.45
C TYR A 61 3.00 2.26 -12.24
N PHE A 62 3.66 1.14 -11.95
CA PHE A 62 2.98 -0.13 -11.71
C PHE A 62 1.96 0.00 -10.56
N ILE A 63 2.38 0.51 -9.41
CA ILE A 63 1.50 0.58 -8.25
C ILE A 63 0.36 1.59 -8.43
N LYS A 64 0.55 2.62 -9.25
CA LYS A 64 -0.52 3.56 -9.60
C LYS A 64 -1.55 2.96 -10.53
N SER A 65 -1.14 2.05 -11.40
CA SER A 65 -2.02 1.48 -12.44
C SER A 65 -2.81 0.26 -11.97
N VAL A 66 -2.40 -0.34 -10.86
CA VAL A 66 -3.04 -1.56 -10.34
C VAL A 66 -4.24 -1.21 -9.46
N SER A 67 -5.31 -2.01 -9.59
CA SER A 67 -6.40 -1.98 -8.62
C SER A 67 -6.00 -2.89 -7.46
N TRP A 68 -5.80 -2.30 -6.30
CA TRP A 68 -5.36 -3.03 -5.11
C TRP A 68 -6.57 -3.47 -4.30
N LYS A 69 -6.51 -4.68 -3.77
CA LYS A 69 -7.57 -5.23 -2.94
C LYS A 69 -7.10 -5.36 -1.51
N VAL A 70 -7.92 -4.96 -0.57
CA VAL A 70 -7.58 -5.06 0.86
C VAL A 70 -7.63 -6.53 1.28
N GLU A 71 -6.49 -7.05 1.71
CA GLU A 71 -6.37 -8.43 2.19
C GLU A 71 -6.56 -8.54 3.69
N SER A 72 -5.93 -7.65 4.44
CA SER A 72 -6.03 -7.67 5.91
C SER A 72 -5.83 -6.28 6.50
N ILE A 73 -6.34 -6.10 7.72
CA ILE A 73 -6.25 -4.85 8.46
C ILE A 73 -5.69 -5.20 9.85
N THR A 74 -4.60 -4.53 10.23
CA THR A 74 -3.96 -4.76 11.52
C THR A 74 -3.80 -3.44 12.27
N TRP A 75 -4.30 -3.39 13.50
CA TRP A 75 -4.12 -2.23 14.37
C TRP A 75 -2.85 -2.38 15.18
N CYS A 76 -2.05 -1.30 15.23
CA CYS A 76 -0.78 -1.27 15.94
C CYS A 76 -0.77 -0.10 16.93
N LYS A 77 -0.53 -0.37 18.21
CA LYS A 77 -0.61 0.66 19.26
C LYS A 77 0.68 1.42 19.50
N LYS A 78 1.81 0.93 19.00
CA LYS A 78 3.13 1.45 19.38
C LYS A 78 3.75 2.40 18.39
N GLU A 79 3.13 2.60 17.23
CA GLU A 79 3.73 3.37 16.15
C GLU A 79 2.91 4.61 15.81
N GLU A 80 3.58 5.59 15.22
CA GLU A 80 2.91 6.79 14.72
C GLU A 80 1.82 6.43 13.71
N TYR A 81 2.09 5.41 12.87
CA TYR A 81 1.11 4.86 11.95
C TYR A 81 0.39 3.70 12.64
N SER A 82 -0.78 4.03 13.19
CA SER A 82 -1.54 3.11 14.04
C SER A 82 -2.29 2.01 13.29
N LEU A 83 -2.30 2.04 11.97
CA LEU A 83 -3.07 1.09 11.17
C LEU A 83 -2.22 0.57 10.00
N ILE A 84 -2.17 -0.75 9.85
CA ILE A 84 -1.48 -1.40 8.74
C ILE A 84 -2.53 -2.12 7.90
N ILE A 85 -2.61 -1.77 6.61
CA ILE A 85 -3.52 -2.41 5.68
C ILE A 85 -2.69 -3.11 4.60
N SER A 86 -2.83 -4.44 4.52
CA SER A 86 -2.17 -5.20 3.47
C SER A 86 -3.03 -5.19 2.21
N LEU A 87 -2.42 -4.80 1.10
CA LEU A 87 -3.05 -4.78 -0.21
C LEU A 87 -2.37 -5.79 -1.12
N HIS A 88 -3.16 -6.45 -1.96
CA HIS A 88 -2.60 -7.29 -3.00
C HIS A 88 -3.18 -6.89 -4.35
N ASP A 89 -2.45 -7.18 -5.43
CA ASP A 89 -2.90 -6.90 -6.78
C ASP A 89 -4.06 -7.82 -7.18
N GLU A 90 -4.96 -7.30 -7.96
CA GLU A 90 -6.05 -8.09 -8.51
C GLU A 90 -5.69 -8.78 -9.81
#